data_3a492db2daa176ea9e8d99033a921ff9
#
_entry.id   3a492db2daa176ea9e8d99033a921ff9
#
_cell.length_a   1.000
_cell.length_b   1.000
_cell.length_c   1.000
_cell.angle_alpha   90.00
_cell.angle_beta   90.00
_cell.angle_gamma   90.00
#
_symmetry.space_group_name_H-M   'P 1'
#
loop_
_entity.id
_entity.type
_entity.pdbx_description
1 polymer ?
#
loop_
_entity_poly.entity_id
_entity_poly.type
_entity_poly.pdbx_seq_one_letter_code
_entity_poly.pdbx_strand_id
1 'polypeptide(L)'
;MHFALTDEEGMIRDAARRIAAERLAPHAEALDRGQGREALLANLKLLADNGFSALNVSAEHGGSEAGTVAFALAIEELGYACASTAVSTSVTNMVGEVIQAVGSPEQKALHLPRLADGTYPAGAFCLTEAQAGSDPSAMRTRARRDGDGFVIDGQKIYITSAEYAGIFVVWAVTDPEARPGKGISCFLVEAGTPGLVIGRAEEKMGQHGSPTNVVHFEGCRVPASALMGRENDGFRVAVGELAGGRIGVAALSLGIARAAMDAAKAYCVERSQFGQRIADMQGPQWMIADREVDLAAARLLIVQAAHLKDAGKPFSKEASMAKLFASEAAHRCTDTAIQLHGGAGYCRDYPVERHARDARITRIYEGTSEIQRLIIARETLRQMA
;
A
#
# COMPACT_ATOMS: atom_id res chain seq x y z
N MET A 1 -9.62 -11.17 -23.05
CA MET A 1 -9.37 -10.86 -21.64
C MET A 1 -10.49 -11.53 -20.85
N HIS A 2 -10.20 -12.50 -20.00
CA HIS A 2 -11.20 -13.14 -19.13
C HIS A 2 -11.32 -12.28 -17.87
N PHE A 3 -12.50 -11.74 -17.59
CA PHE A 3 -12.77 -10.93 -16.38
C PHE A 3 -13.46 -11.74 -15.28
N ALA A 4 -13.75 -13.02 -15.52
CA ALA A 4 -14.28 -13.90 -14.50
C ALA A 4 -13.16 -14.31 -13.53
N LEU A 5 -13.43 -14.19 -12.25
CA LEU A 5 -12.52 -14.66 -11.21
C LEU A 5 -12.48 -16.19 -11.23
N THR A 6 -11.34 -16.75 -10.91
CA THR A 6 -11.22 -18.17 -10.57
C THR A 6 -11.95 -18.47 -9.25
N ASP A 7 -12.26 -19.72 -8.99
CA ASP A 7 -12.87 -20.13 -7.71
C ASP A 7 -11.99 -19.74 -6.51
N GLU A 8 -10.67 -19.88 -6.65
CA GLU A 8 -9.70 -19.53 -5.61
C GLU A 8 -9.66 -18.02 -5.35
N GLU A 9 -9.58 -17.18 -6.38
CA GLU A 9 -9.65 -15.73 -6.26
C GLU A 9 -10.96 -15.30 -5.60
N GLY A 10 -12.07 -15.95 -5.96
CA GLY A 10 -13.37 -15.73 -5.34
C GLY A 10 -13.40 -16.07 -3.85
N MET A 11 -12.83 -17.22 -3.46
CA MET A 11 -12.74 -17.66 -2.06
C MET A 11 -11.87 -16.70 -1.22
N ILE A 12 -10.72 -16.26 -1.74
CA ILE A 12 -9.83 -15.31 -1.04
C ILE A 12 -10.52 -13.97 -0.85
N ARG A 13 -11.18 -13.43 -1.88
CA ARG A 13 -11.98 -12.20 -1.78
C ARG A 13 -13.07 -12.33 -0.71
N ASP A 14 -13.83 -13.42 -0.71
CA ASP A 14 -14.97 -13.61 0.21
C ASP A 14 -14.49 -13.83 1.65
N ALA A 15 -13.33 -14.48 1.85
CA ALA A 15 -12.68 -14.58 3.15
C ALA A 15 -12.20 -13.20 3.64
N ALA A 16 -11.54 -12.41 2.78
CA ALA A 16 -11.13 -11.05 3.10
C ALA A 16 -12.32 -10.17 3.47
N ARG A 17 -13.42 -10.23 2.69
CA ARG A 17 -14.67 -9.49 2.94
C ARG A 17 -15.26 -9.82 4.31
N ARG A 18 -15.36 -11.11 4.65
CA ARG A 18 -15.89 -11.55 5.94
C ARG A 18 -15.04 -11.04 7.11
N ILE A 19 -13.71 -11.23 7.05
CA ILE A 19 -12.79 -10.72 8.08
C ILE A 19 -12.89 -9.20 8.18
N ALA A 20 -12.91 -8.51 7.06
CA ALA A 20 -13.01 -7.07 6.99
C ALA A 20 -14.29 -6.55 7.68
N ALA A 21 -15.44 -7.12 7.35
CA ALA A 21 -16.72 -6.70 7.90
C ALA A 21 -16.85 -7.02 9.41
N GLU A 22 -16.47 -8.23 9.82
CA GLU A 22 -16.70 -8.72 11.18
C GLU A 22 -15.64 -8.25 12.18
N ARG A 23 -14.38 -8.05 11.73
CA ARG A 23 -13.24 -7.85 12.62
C ARG A 23 -12.52 -6.52 12.43
N LEU A 24 -12.49 -5.94 11.23
CA LEU A 24 -11.79 -4.68 10.98
C LEU A 24 -12.71 -3.46 11.04
N ALA A 25 -13.88 -3.52 10.44
CA ALA A 25 -14.83 -2.40 10.41
C ALA A 25 -15.20 -1.87 11.80
N PRO A 26 -15.42 -2.73 12.84
CA PRO A 26 -15.72 -2.24 14.18
C PRO A 26 -14.61 -1.41 14.82
N HIS A 27 -13.36 -1.59 14.40
CA HIS A 27 -12.20 -0.88 14.95
C HIS A 27 -11.84 0.38 14.15
N ALA A 28 -12.39 0.57 12.95
CA ALA A 28 -11.94 1.61 12.01
C ALA A 28 -12.09 3.04 12.56
N GLU A 29 -13.16 3.32 13.30
CA GLU A 29 -13.38 4.63 13.92
C GLU A 29 -12.41 4.89 15.08
N ALA A 30 -12.20 3.92 15.96
CA ALA A 30 -11.25 4.03 17.06
C ALA A 30 -9.80 4.25 16.56
N LEU A 31 -9.43 3.54 15.50
CA LEU A 31 -8.14 3.71 14.81
C LEU A 31 -7.99 5.12 14.23
N ASP A 32 -9.03 5.66 13.59
CA ASP A 32 -9.01 7.03 13.06
C ASP A 32 -8.90 8.09 14.18
N ARG A 33 -9.44 7.81 15.35
CA ARG A 33 -9.34 8.71 16.53
C ARG A 33 -8.02 8.58 17.30
N GLY A 34 -7.06 7.78 16.80
CA GLY A 34 -5.79 7.52 17.49
C GLY A 34 -5.92 6.64 18.73
N GLN A 35 -7.04 5.96 18.89
CA GLN A 35 -7.38 5.08 20.00
C GLN A 35 -7.41 3.64 19.46
N GLY A 36 -6.32 2.98 19.33
CA GLY A 36 -6.50 1.65 18.74
C GLY A 36 -5.21 0.95 18.33
N ARG A 37 -4.08 1.33 18.95
CA ARG A 37 -2.80 0.68 18.69
C ARG A 37 -2.88 -0.85 18.85
N GLU A 38 -3.47 -1.30 19.95
CA GLU A 38 -3.66 -2.73 20.22
C GLU A 38 -4.60 -3.38 19.19
N ALA A 39 -5.66 -2.68 18.79
CA ALA A 39 -6.58 -3.15 17.77
C ALA A 39 -5.90 -3.29 16.40
N LEU A 40 -5.00 -2.37 16.02
CA LEU A 40 -4.22 -2.53 14.79
C LEU A 40 -3.35 -3.79 14.85
N LEU A 41 -2.59 -3.98 15.94
CA LEU A 41 -1.73 -5.16 16.09
C LEU A 41 -2.55 -6.46 16.08
N ALA A 42 -3.71 -6.47 16.76
CA ALA A 42 -4.63 -7.61 16.71
C ALA A 42 -5.17 -7.87 15.30
N ASN A 43 -5.51 -6.81 14.56
CA ASN A 43 -5.95 -6.92 13.16
C ASN A 43 -4.84 -7.50 12.27
N LEU A 44 -3.60 -7.00 12.40
CA LEU A 44 -2.46 -7.50 11.61
C LEU A 44 -2.15 -8.96 11.94
N LYS A 45 -2.17 -9.34 13.24
CA LYS A 45 -2.00 -10.75 13.64
C LYS A 45 -3.09 -11.64 13.09
N LEU A 46 -4.36 -11.21 13.17
CA LEU A 46 -5.48 -11.95 12.60
C LEU A 46 -5.31 -12.15 11.08
N LEU A 47 -4.85 -11.13 10.36
CA LEU A 47 -4.61 -11.21 8.93
C LEU A 47 -3.45 -12.16 8.62
N ALA A 48 -2.39 -12.16 9.42
CA ALA A 48 -1.29 -13.12 9.29
C ALA A 48 -1.77 -14.56 9.52
N ASP A 49 -2.54 -14.80 10.59
CA ASP A 49 -3.10 -16.13 10.92
C ASP A 49 -4.04 -16.68 9.81
N ASN A 50 -4.53 -15.81 8.93
CA ASN A 50 -5.37 -16.18 7.79
C ASN A 50 -4.65 -16.04 6.44
N GLY A 51 -3.30 -15.91 6.43
CA GLY A 51 -2.48 -15.91 5.22
C GLY A 51 -2.45 -14.60 4.43
N PHE A 52 -3.01 -13.49 4.97
CA PHE A 52 -3.08 -12.21 4.25
C PHE A 52 -1.81 -11.35 4.36
N SER A 53 -0.87 -11.68 5.22
CA SER A 53 0.38 -10.92 5.38
C SER A 53 1.45 -11.26 4.33
N ALA A 54 1.30 -12.37 3.60
CA ALA A 54 2.25 -12.87 2.62
C ALA A 54 1.53 -13.54 1.42
N LEU A 55 0.56 -12.82 0.83
CA LEU A 55 -0.31 -13.36 -0.24
C LEU A 55 0.47 -13.79 -1.49
N ASN A 56 1.49 -13.02 -1.89
CA ASN A 56 2.30 -13.30 -3.07
C ASN A 56 3.63 -14.00 -2.76
N VAL A 57 3.88 -14.32 -1.49
CA VAL A 57 5.04 -15.14 -1.09
C VAL A 57 4.75 -16.60 -1.37
N SER A 58 5.76 -17.35 -1.83
CA SER A 58 5.63 -18.76 -2.14
C SER A 58 5.25 -19.61 -0.92
N ALA A 59 4.53 -20.69 -1.16
CA ALA A 59 4.13 -21.66 -0.12
C ALA A 59 5.35 -22.30 0.57
N GLU A 60 6.47 -22.48 -0.14
CA GLU A 60 7.74 -22.95 0.41
C GLU A 60 8.23 -22.10 1.59
N HIS A 61 7.93 -20.82 1.59
CA HIS A 61 8.31 -19.86 2.64
C HIS A 61 7.13 -19.47 3.54
N GLY A 62 6.05 -20.26 3.55
CA GLY A 62 4.88 -20.05 4.40
C GLY A 62 3.89 -19.01 3.88
N GLY A 63 4.07 -18.49 2.68
CA GLY A 63 3.12 -17.60 2.02
C GLY A 63 1.93 -18.33 1.42
N SER A 64 0.94 -17.58 0.93
CA SER A 64 -0.28 -18.13 0.34
C SER A 64 -0.15 -18.43 -1.16
N GLU A 65 0.86 -17.87 -1.84
CA GLU A 65 1.09 -18.02 -3.30
C GLU A 65 -0.17 -17.72 -4.15
N ALA A 66 -0.98 -16.78 -3.66
CA ALA A 66 -2.34 -16.54 -4.15
C ALA A 66 -2.42 -15.76 -5.48
N GLY A 67 -1.33 -15.14 -5.89
CA GLY A 67 -1.28 -14.29 -7.07
C GLY A 67 -1.75 -12.85 -6.83
N THR A 68 -1.39 -11.97 -7.77
CA THR A 68 -1.62 -10.53 -7.64
C THR A 68 -3.09 -10.14 -7.79
N VAL A 69 -3.88 -10.92 -8.56
CA VAL A 69 -5.33 -10.69 -8.66
C VAL A 69 -5.98 -10.91 -7.30
N ALA A 70 -5.71 -12.05 -6.64
CA ALA A 70 -6.23 -12.34 -5.31
C ALA A 70 -5.76 -11.32 -4.26
N PHE A 71 -4.47 -10.91 -4.31
CA PHE A 71 -3.94 -9.83 -3.48
C PHE A 71 -4.73 -8.54 -3.66
N ALA A 72 -4.97 -8.10 -4.90
CA ALA A 72 -5.71 -6.86 -5.17
C ALA A 72 -7.15 -6.93 -4.64
N LEU A 73 -7.84 -8.06 -4.84
CA LEU A 73 -9.19 -8.29 -4.32
C LEU A 73 -9.22 -8.25 -2.79
N ALA A 74 -8.24 -8.88 -2.13
CA ALA A 74 -8.13 -8.86 -0.68
C ALA A 74 -7.91 -7.43 -0.16
N ILE A 75 -6.94 -6.69 -0.71
CA ILE A 75 -6.66 -5.31 -0.29
C ILE A 75 -7.86 -4.38 -0.55
N GLU A 76 -8.63 -4.59 -1.62
CA GLU A 76 -9.87 -3.86 -1.87
C GLU A 76 -10.89 -4.06 -0.73
N GLU A 77 -11.13 -5.30 -0.31
CA GLU A 77 -12.09 -5.61 0.77
C GLU A 77 -11.60 -5.13 2.14
N LEU A 78 -10.29 -5.24 2.42
CA LEU A 78 -9.71 -4.67 3.65
C LEU A 78 -9.81 -3.15 3.66
N GLY A 79 -9.53 -2.50 2.52
CA GLY A 79 -9.63 -1.03 2.34
C GLY A 79 -11.04 -0.50 2.47
N TYR A 80 -12.04 -1.30 2.08
CA TYR A 80 -13.45 -1.01 2.29
C TYR A 80 -13.80 -0.88 3.78
N ALA A 81 -13.25 -1.73 4.62
CA ALA A 81 -13.53 -1.75 6.05
C ALA A 81 -12.63 -0.78 6.85
N CYS A 82 -11.32 -0.80 6.59
CA CYS A 82 -10.34 -0.03 7.35
C CYS A 82 -9.09 0.27 6.51
N ALA A 83 -8.98 1.48 6.01
CA ALA A 83 -7.84 1.93 5.19
C ALA A 83 -6.49 1.80 5.93
N SER A 84 -6.45 2.06 7.24
CA SER A 84 -5.24 1.97 8.06
C SER A 84 -4.70 0.54 8.15
N THR A 85 -5.56 -0.45 8.38
CA THR A 85 -5.15 -1.86 8.38
C THR A 85 -4.75 -2.32 6.99
N ALA A 86 -5.50 -1.93 5.97
CA ALA A 86 -5.24 -2.32 4.58
C ALA A 86 -3.89 -1.80 4.06
N VAL A 87 -3.52 -0.54 4.34
CA VAL A 87 -2.22 0.00 3.90
C VAL A 87 -1.06 -0.70 4.59
N SER A 88 -1.15 -0.99 5.89
CA SER A 88 -0.12 -1.73 6.63
C SER A 88 0.05 -3.14 6.07
N THR A 89 -1.05 -3.83 5.75
CA THR A 89 -1.04 -5.15 5.13
C THR A 89 -0.45 -5.10 3.71
N SER A 90 -0.82 -4.10 2.92
CA SER A 90 -0.29 -3.93 1.55
C SER A 90 1.22 -3.71 1.55
N VAL A 91 1.74 -2.84 2.42
CA VAL A 91 3.19 -2.58 2.53
C VAL A 91 3.94 -3.82 3.05
N THR A 92 3.35 -4.57 3.98
CA THR A 92 3.95 -5.83 4.48
C THR A 92 4.09 -6.87 3.36
N ASN A 93 3.06 -7.05 2.53
CA ASN A 93 3.13 -7.90 1.34
C ASN A 93 4.21 -7.42 0.36
N MET A 94 4.30 -6.11 0.10
CA MET A 94 5.34 -5.54 -0.77
C MET A 94 6.76 -5.84 -0.25
N VAL A 95 6.99 -5.75 1.07
CA VAL A 95 8.27 -6.13 1.69
C VAL A 95 8.56 -7.63 1.48
N GLY A 96 7.57 -8.48 1.65
CA GLY A 96 7.68 -9.92 1.37
C GLY A 96 8.06 -10.18 -0.10
N GLU A 97 7.41 -9.50 -1.04
CA GLU A 97 7.72 -9.61 -2.48
C GLU A 97 9.16 -9.18 -2.80
N VAL A 98 9.65 -8.06 -2.21
CA VAL A 98 11.05 -7.63 -2.38
C VAL A 98 12.00 -8.72 -1.91
N ILE A 99 11.79 -9.26 -0.70
CA ILE A 99 12.66 -10.32 -0.15
C ILE A 99 12.60 -11.57 -1.04
N GLN A 100 11.42 -11.96 -1.50
CA GLN A 100 11.25 -13.09 -2.40
C GLN A 100 11.96 -12.89 -3.73
N ALA A 101 11.89 -11.70 -4.30
CA ALA A 101 12.47 -11.41 -5.63
C ALA A 101 14.00 -11.40 -5.61
N VAL A 102 14.62 -10.80 -4.59
CA VAL A 102 16.07 -10.50 -4.61
C VAL A 102 16.84 -10.95 -3.37
N GLY A 103 16.18 -11.46 -2.34
CA GLY A 103 16.83 -12.03 -1.15
C GLY A 103 17.63 -13.29 -1.48
N SER A 104 18.71 -13.55 -0.72
CA SER A 104 19.41 -14.83 -0.78
C SER A 104 18.51 -15.97 -0.27
N PRO A 105 18.84 -17.24 -0.56
CA PRO A 105 18.09 -18.37 0.00
C PRO A 105 17.97 -18.31 1.53
N GLU A 106 19.04 -17.90 2.23
CA GLU A 106 19.09 -17.77 3.69
C GLU A 106 18.18 -16.63 4.16
N GLN A 107 18.21 -15.48 3.49
CA GLN A 107 17.34 -14.34 3.79
C GLN A 107 15.86 -14.71 3.62
N LYS A 108 15.52 -15.40 2.53
CA LYS A 108 14.15 -15.87 2.28
C LYS A 108 13.70 -16.85 3.36
N ALA A 109 14.51 -17.86 3.65
CA ALA A 109 14.20 -18.89 4.65
C ALA A 109 14.05 -18.30 6.08
N LEU A 110 14.79 -17.22 6.38
CA LEU A 110 14.75 -16.58 7.69
C LEU A 110 13.56 -15.61 7.85
N HIS A 111 13.34 -14.74 6.87
CA HIS A 111 12.47 -13.58 7.03
C HIS A 111 11.06 -13.76 6.48
N LEU A 112 10.87 -14.53 5.38
CA LEU A 112 9.55 -14.71 4.79
C LEU A 112 8.58 -15.45 5.70
N PRO A 113 8.95 -16.58 6.37
CA PRO A 113 8.05 -17.23 7.32
C PRO A 113 7.61 -16.32 8.46
N ARG A 114 8.51 -15.46 8.97
CA ARG A 114 8.22 -14.52 10.07
C ARG A 114 7.26 -13.40 9.66
N LEU A 115 7.24 -13.00 8.38
CA LEU A 115 6.21 -12.10 7.85
C LEU A 115 4.88 -12.85 7.68
N ALA A 116 4.93 -14.07 7.18
CA ALA A 116 3.74 -14.86 6.89
C ALA A 116 2.95 -15.23 8.18
N ASP A 117 3.65 -15.62 9.25
CA ASP A 117 3.03 -16.03 10.52
C ASP A 117 2.76 -14.87 11.49
N GLY A 118 3.19 -13.64 11.14
CA GLY A 118 3.01 -12.44 11.96
C GLY A 118 3.99 -12.32 13.13
N THR A 119 5.05 -13.15 13.19
CA THR A 119 6.20 -12.93 14.10
C THR A 119 6.80 -11.54 13.87
N TYR A 120 6.87 -11.11 12.62
CA TYR A 120 7.01 -9.70 12.27
C TYR A 120 5.60 -9.12 12.04
N PRO A 121 5.09 -8.26 12.94
CA PRO A 121 3.74 -7.71 12.80
C PRO A 121 3.55 -6.92 11.50
N ALA A 122 4.63 -6.32 10.98
CA ALA A 122 4.68 -5.63 9.70
C ALA A 122 6.09 -5.65 9.11
N GLY A 123 6.18 -5.39 7.81
CA GLY A 123 7.39 -5.01 7.12
C GLY A 123 7.39 -3.51 6.79
N ALA A 124 8.58 -2.89 6.72
CA ALA A 124 8.73 -1.47 6.39
C ALA A 124 9.61 -1.26 5.15
N PHE A 125 9.18 -0.34 4.27
CA PHE A 125 9.85 -0.01 3.01
C PHE A 125 10.53 1.35 3.12
N CYS A 126 11.85 1.36 3.38
CA CYS A 126 12.64 2.54 3.72
C CYS A 126 13.36 3.14 2.50
N LEU A 127 12.62 3.80 1.62
CA LEU A 127 13.15 4.42 0.40
C LEU A 127 13.23 5.95 0.51
N THR A 128 12.12 6.61 0.87
CA THR A 128 11.91 8.04 0.78
C THR A 128 12.75 8.84 1.77
N GLU A 129 13.31 9.96 1.31
CA GLU A 129 14.00 10.97 2.13
C GLU A 129 13.39 12.36 1.88
N ALA A 130 13.67 13.32 2.76
CA ALA A 130 13.10 14.66 2.70
C ALA A 130 13.32 15.37 1.34
N GLN A 131 14.49 15.14 0.71
CA GLN A 131 14.84 15.71 -0.60
C GLN A 131 14.66 14.71 -1.76
N ALA A 132 14.32 13.45 -1.48
CA ALA A 132 14.26 12.35 -2.45
C ALA A 132 12.93 11.56 -2.30
N GLY A 133 11.82 12.21 -2.65
CA GLY A 133 10.49 11.59 -2.72
C GLY A 133 10.20 11.09 -4.13
N SER A 134 9.79 11.98 -5.04
CA SER A 134 9.48 11.64 -6.43
C SER A 134 10.71 11.26 -7.25
N ASP A 135 11.89 11.70 -6.83
CA ASP A 135 13.18 11.27 -7.37
C ASP A 135 14.01 10.54 -6.31
N PRO A 136 13.80 9.22 -6.13
CA PRO A 136 14.55 8.44 -5.16
C PRO A 136 16.03 8.24 -5.55
N SER A 137 16.42 8.57 -6.77
CA SER A 137 17.83 8.51 -7.19
C SER A 137 18.70 9.56 -6.49
N ALA A 138 18.09 10.60 -5.92
CA ALA A 138 18.73 11.69 -5.19
C ALA A 138 18.88 11.42 -3.68
N MET A 139 18.68 10.18 -3.22
CA MET A 139 18.82 9.82 -1.80
C MET A 139 20.24 10.06 -1.28
N ARG A 140 20.36 10.30 0.03
CA ARG A 140 21.62 10.65 0.72
C ARG A 140 21.98 9.70 1.85
N THR A 141 21.09 8.83 2.31
CA THR A 141 21.42 7.74 3.26
C THR A 141 22.54 6.92 2.66
N ARG A 142 23.62 6.71 3.40
CA ARG A 142 24.83 6.02 2.95
C ARG A 142 25.02 4.71 3.67
N ALA A 143 25.56 3.72 2.97
CA ALA A 143 26.05 2.49 3.55
C ALA A 143 27.52 2.35 3.13
N ARG A 144 28.43 2.52 4.08
CA ARG A 144 29.87 2.34 3.85
C ARG A 144 30.32 0.97 4.37
N ARG A 145 31.24 0.34 3.66
CA ARG A 145 31.85 -0.90 4.13
C ARG A 145 32.64 -0.65 5.41
N ASP A 146 32.52 -1.58 6.37
CA ASP A 146 33.24 -1.57 7.65
C ASP A 146 33.55 -3.02 8.07
N GLY A 147 34.82 -3.43 7.88
CA GLY A 147 35.22 -4.82 8.06
C GLY A 147 34.49 -5.75 7.07
N ASP A 148 33.79 -6.74 7.63
CA ASP A 148 33.01 -7.74 6.91
C ASP A 148 31.54 -7.36 6.72
N GLY A 149 31.16 -6.10 7.06
CA GLY A 149 29.79 -5.62 6.98
C GLY A 149 29.66 -4.23 6.41
N PHE A 150 28.57 -3.58 6.80
CA PHE A 150 28.27 -2.20 6.42
C PHE A 150 27.83 -1.39 7.64
N VAL A 151 28.09 -0.09 7.58
CA VAL A 151 27.54 0.90 8.51
C VAL A 151 26.61 1.82 7.71
N ILE A 152 25.36 1.87 8.13
CA ILE A 152 24.33 2.70 7.49
C ILE A 152 24.15 3.97 8.33
N ASP A 153 24.24 5.12 7.67
CA ASP A 153 24.03 6.45 8.23
C ASP A 153 23.07 7.27 7.37
N GLY A 154 22.04 7.87 7.99
CA GLY A 154 21.09 8.72 7.31
C GLY A 154 19.70 8.69 7.91
N GLN A 155 18.73 9.14 7.12
CA GLN A 155 17.34 9.28 7.58
C GLN A 155 16.36 8.95 6.46
N LYS A 156 15.33 8.20 6.81
CA LYS A 156 14.18 7.94 5.93
C LYS A 156 12.93 8.54 6.55
N ILE A 157 12.02 9.06 5.71
CA ILE A 157 10.79 9.71 6.16
C ILE A 157 9.57 9.04 5.54
N TYR A 158 8.43 9.23 6.19
CA TYR A 158 7.14 8.67 5.76
C TYR A 158 7.14 7.14 5.67
N ILE A 159 7.81 6.47 6.61
CA ILE A 159 7.92 5.02 6.60
C ILE A 159 6.71 4.41 7.29
N THR A 160 5.84 3.81 6.49
CA THR A 160 4.62 3.12 6.93
C THR A 160 4.99 1.94 7.83
N SER A 161 4.26 1.80 8.94
CA SER A 161 4.36 0.69 9.90
C SER A 161 5.73 0.58 10.62
N ALA A 162 6.64 1.54 10.50
CA ALA A 162 7.99 1.43 11.07
C ALA A 162 7.98 1.16 12.59
N GLU A 163 6.97 1.67 13.30
CA GLU A 163 6.80 1.47 14.73
C GLU A 163 6.53 0.00 15.13
N TYR A 164 6.03 -0.81 14.19
CA TYR A 164 5.65 -2.22 14.42
C TYR A 164 6.42 -3.19 13.54
N ALA A 165 7.20 -2.67 12.59
CA ALA A 165 7.93 -3.50 11.66
C ALA A 165 8.95 -4.37 12.37
N GLY A 166 8.96 -5.67 12.08
CA GLY A 166 10.01 -6.58 12.49
C GLY A 166 11.19 -6.58 11.54
N ILE A 167 10.97 -6.14 10.29
CA ILE A 167 11.98 -6.11 9.23
C ILE A 167 11.84 -4.85 8.38
N PHE A 168 12.96 -4.25 8.01
CA PHE A 168 13.07 -3.04 7.20
C PHE A 168 13.85 -3.34 5.93
N VAL A 169 13.27 -3.05 4.77
CA VAL A 169 13.97 -3.02 3.49
C VAL A 169 14.49 -1.59 3.29
N VAL A 170 15.81 -1.43 3.24
CA VAL A 170 16.47 -0.12 3.30
C VAL A 170 17.33 0.09 2.06
N TRP A 171 17.13 1.22 1.37
CA TRP A 171 17.98 1.65 0.26
C TRP A 171 18.97 2.70 0.74
N ALA A 172 20.24 2.47 0.42
CA ALA A 172 21.32 3.39 0.79
C ALA A 172 22.38 3.47 -0.32
N VAL A 173 23.06 4.61 -0.41
CA VAL A 173 24.16 4.83 -1.36
C VAL A 173 25.40 4.10 -0.86
N THR A 174 25.90 3.19 -1.66
CA THR A 174 27.15 2.44 -1.44
C THR A 174 28.32 2.97 -2.27
N ASP A 175 28.01 3.58 -3.43
CA ASP A 175 29.00 4.24 -4.27
C ASP A 175 28.56 5.68 -4.58
N PRO A 176 29.08 6.68 -3.83
CA PRO A 176 28.71 8.07 -4.01
C PRO A 176 29.25 8.72 -5.30
N GLU A 177 30.24 8.09 -5.96
CA GLU A 177 30.82 8.59 -7.21
C GLU A 177 30.08 8.07 -8.44
N ALA A 178 29.18 7.10 -8.25
CA ALA A 178 28.35 6.56 -9.33
C ALA A 178 27.32 7.59 -9.82
N ARG A 179 26.87 7.43 -11.07
CA ARG A 179 25.76 8.22 -11.60
C ARG A 179 24.50 8.03 -10.75
N PRO A 180 23.61 9.04 -10.66
CA PRO A 180 22.33 8.91 -9.94
C PRO A 180 21.59 7.61 -10.26
N GLY A 181 21.15 6.89 -9.24
CA GLY A 181 20.48 5.61 -9.37
C GLY A 181 21.38 4.40 -9.65
N LYS A 182 22.72 4.55 -9.69
CA LYS A 182 23.65 3.44 -9.97
C LYS A 182 24.49 3.00 -8.76
N GLY A 183 24.71 3.85 -7.79
CA GLY A 183 25.48 3.55 -6.59
C GLY A 183 24.62 3.23 -5.37
N ILE A 184 23.41 2.69 -5.57
CA ILE A 184 22.44 2.42 -4.50
C ILE A 184 22.33 0.91 -4.31
N SER A 185 22.40 0.47 -3.06
CA SER A 185 22.19 -0.92 -2.65
C SER A 185 20.96 -1.06 -1.78
N CYS A 186 20.47 -2.29 -1.65
CA CYS A 186 19.31 -2.65 -0.87
C CYS A 186 19.73 -3.56 0.30
N PHE A 187 19.25 -3.29 1.50
CA PHE A 187 19.60 -4.00 2.73
C PHE A 187 18.38 -4.46 3.49
N LEU A 188 18.49 -5.59 4.19
CA LEU A 188 17.56 -6.01 5.25
C LEU A 188 18.10 -5.59 6.61
N VAL A 189 17.29 -4.88 7.40
CA VAL A 189 17.62 -4.48 8.75
C VAL A 189 16.51 -4.95 9.68
N GLU A 190 16.84 -5.80 10.67
CA GLU A 190 15.86 -6.25 11.64
C GLU A 190 15.58 -5.16 12.69
N ALA A 191 14.37 -5.17 13.25
CA ALA A 191 14.04 -4.33 14.39
C ALA A 191 14.99 -4.60 15.56
N GLY A 192 15.35 -3.55 16.30
CA GLY A 192 16.30 -3.65 17.41
C GLY A 192 17.77 -3.68 17.01
N THR A 193 18.12 -3.62 15.72
CA THR A 193 19.50 -3.45 15.28
C THR A 193 20.08 -2.18 15.89
N PRO A 194 21.25 -2.23 16.58
CA PRO A 194 21.88 -1.03 17.14
C PRO A 194 22.11 0.05 16.08
N GLY A 195 21.66 1.28 16.37
CA GLY A 195 21.73 2.39 15.44
C GLY A 195 20.50 2.53 14.51
N LEU A 196 19.54 1.59 14.54
CA LEU A 196 18.22 1.78 13.96
C LEU A 196 17.31 2.45 15.00
N VAL A 197 16.88 3.67 14.75
CA VAL A 197 16.07 4.47 15.68
C VAL A 197 14.76 4.90 14.97
N ILE A 198 13.65 4.48 15.58
CA ILE A 198 12.32 4.89 15.10
C ILE A 198 11.98 6.23 15.73
N GLY A 199 11.84 7.25 14.88
CA GLY A 199 11.49 8.60 15.29
C GLY A 199 9.98 8.77 15.49
N ARG A 200 9.58 10.03 15.68
CA ARG A 200 8.18 10.41 15.89
C ARG A 200 7.30 9.96 14.72
N ALA A 201 6.09 9.50 15.06
CA ALA A 201 5.04 9.31 14.07
C ALA A 201 4.54 10.66 13.54
N GLU A 202 4.26 10.71 12.24
CA GLU A 202 3.71 11.91 11.59
C GLU A 202 2.24 12.11 11.96
N GLU A 203 1.87 13.35 12.24
CA GLU A 203 0.48 13.77 12.38
C GLU A 203 -0.14 13.94 10.99
N LYS A 204 -1.00 13.01 10.60
CA LYS A 204 -1.53 12.91 9.23
C LYS A 204 -2.97 13.40 9.15
N MET A 205 -3.42 13.70 7.93
CA MET A 205 -4.79 14.05 7.61
C MET A 205 -5.75 12.84 7.72
N GLY A 206 -5.27 11.64 7.38
CA GLY A 206 -6.04 10.39 7.38
C GLY A 206 -5.16 9.17 7.58
N GLN A 207 -5.76 7.97 7.53
CA GLN A 207 -5.09 6.70 7.82
C GLN A 207 -4.35 6.73 9.16
N HIS A 208 -4.98 7.36 10.17
CA HIS A 208 -4.36 7.63 11.47
C HIS A 208 -3.94 6.35 12.20
N GLY A 209 -4.69 5.26 12.03
CA GLY A 209 -4.39 3.99 12.66
C GLY A 209 -3.15 3.28 12.09
N SER A 210 -2.63 3.72 10.91
CA SER A 210 -1.37 3.22 10.36
C SER A 210 -0.26 4.23 10.67
N PRO A 211 0.62 4.00 11.64
CA PRO A 211 1.69 4.93 11.95
C PRO A 211 2.66 5.04 10.77
N THR A 212 3.16 6.24 10.59
CA THR A 212 4.14 6.59 9.56
C THR A 212 5.23 7.39 10.23
N ASN A 213 6.44 6.87 10.27
CA ASN A 213 7.50 7.43 11.09
C ASN A 213 8.66 7.95 10.26
N VAL A 214 9.45 8.80 10.88
CA VAL A 214 10.85 9.01 10.52
C VAL A 214 11.65 7.82 11.04
N VAL A 215 12.61 7.34 10.25
CA VAL A 215 13.55 6.27 10.64
C VAL A 215 14.97 6.80 10.49
N HIS A 216 15.72 6.79 11.58
CA HIS A 216 17.12 7.21 11.60
C HIS A 216 18.03 6.00 11.61
N PHE A 217 19.13 6.11 10.89
CA PHE A 217 20.26 5.18 10.89
C PHE A 217 21.46 5.95 11.43
N GLU A 218 21.92 5.62 12.64
CA GLU A 218 22.97 6.31 13.39
C GLU A 218 24.10 5.34 13.67
N GLY A 219 25.02 5.22 12.72
CA GLY A 219 26.07 4.21 12.78
C GLY A 219 25.48 2.79 12.80
N CYS A 220 24.37 2.55 12.09
CA CYS A 220 23.63 1.28 12.11
C CYS A 220 24.49 0.19 11.44
N ARG A 221 25.06 -0.71 12.25
CA ARG A 221 25.92 -1.80 11.77
C ARG A 221 25.12 -3.00 11.36
N VAL A 222 25.34 -3.45 10.13
CA VAL A 222 24.73 -4.65 9.58
C VAL A 222 25.80 -5.58 8.98
N PRO A 223 25.63 -6.92 9.07
CA PRO A 223 26.57 -7.86 8.44
C PRO A 223 26.51 -7.78 6.90
N ALA A 224 27.52 -8.30 6.22
CA ALA A 224 27.49 -8.39 4.76
C ALA A 224 26.26 -9.17 4.23
N SER A 225 25.78 -10.14 4.99
CA SER A 225 24.59 -10.92 4.68
C SER A 225 23.28 -10.11 4.70
N ALA A 226 23.30 -8.87 5.22
CA ALA A 226 22.14 -7.97 5.13
C ALA A 226 21.94 -7.37 3.73
N LEU A 227 22.97 -7.37 2.88
CA LEU A 227 22.86 -6.91 1.51
C LEU A 227 21.94 -7.84 0.70
N MET A 228 20.90 -7.28 0.08
CA MET A 228 20.01 -8.00 -0.82
C MET A 228 20.42 -7.83 -2.28
N GLY A 229 20.47 -8.93 -3.01
CA GLY A 229 20.87 -8.94 -4.41
C GLY A 229 22.34 -8.53 -4.60
N ARG A 230 22.59 -7.65 -5.57
CA ARG A 230 23.94 -7.17 -5.90
C ARG A 230 24.17 -5.76 -5.35
N GLU A 231 25.37 -5.50 -4.85
CA GLU A 231 25.80 -4.15 -4.50
C GLU A 231 25.66 -3.21 -5.71
N ASN A 232 25.16 -1.99 -5.47
CA ASN A 232 24.90 -0.96 -6.49
C ASN A 232 23.78 -1.27 -7.49
N ASP A 233 22.96 -2.33 -7.30
CA ASP A 233 21.79 -2.66 -8.14
C ASP A 233 20.45 -2.40 -7.42
N GLY A 234 20.48 -1.85 -6.21
CA GLY A 234 19.31 -1.64 -5.36
C GLY A 234 18.26 -0.70 -5.96
N PHE A 235 18.66 0.28 -6.78
CA PHE A 235 17.70 1.18 -7.42
C PHE A 235 16.78 0.46 -8.41
N ARG A 236 17.32 -0.52 -9.16
CA ARG A 236 16.53 -1.35 -10.06
C ARG A 236 15.49 -2.17 -9.30
N VAL A 237 15.90 -2.69 -8.13
CA VAL A 237 14.98 -3.41 -7.21
C VAL A 237 13.85 -2.48 -6.76
N ALA A 238 14.16 -1.28 -6.25
CA ALA A 238 13.16 -0.31 -5.80
C ALA A 238 12.12 0.02 -6.88
N VAL A 239 12.57 0.33 -8.10
CA VAL A 239 11.68 0.70 -9.21
C VAL A 239 10.81 -0.48 -9.66
N GLY A 240 11.37 -1.71 -9.66
CA GLY A 240 10.65 -2.93 -9.99
C GLY A 240 9.49 -3.19 -9.03
N GLU A 241 9.77 -3.15 -7.74
CA GLU A 241 8.79 -3.45 -6.69
C GLU A 241 7.73 -2.36 -6.50
N LEU A 242 8.08 -1.09 -6.71
CA LEU A 242 7.09 -0.01 -6.73
C LEU A 242 6.00 -0.21 -7.79
N ALA A 243 6.27 -0.97 -8.87
CA ALA A 243 5.24 -1.29 -9.85
C ALA A 243 4.16 -2.22 -9.27
N GLY A 244 4.56 -3.20 -8.45
CA GLY A 244 3.64 -4.07 -7.71
C GLY A 244 2.84 -3.31 -6.65
N GLY A 245 3.50 -2.48 -5.85
CA GLY A 245 2.88 -1.65 -4.82
C GLY A 245 1.78 -0.72 -5.36
N ARG A 246 1.92 -0.22 -6.58
CA ARG A 246 0.87 0.60 -7.24
C ARG A 246 -0.45 -0.15 -7.40
N ILE A 247 -0.42 -1.47 -7.65
CA ILE A 247 -1.64 -2.29 -7.71
C ILE A 247 -2.31 -2.34 -6.33
N GLY A 248 -1.54 -2.50 -5.26
CA GLY A 248 -2.03 -2.47 -3.89
C GLY A 248 -2.68 -1.12 -3.52
N VAL A 249 -2.02 0.00 -3.88
CA VAL A 249 -2.60 1.35 -3.68
C VAL A 249 -3.87 1.56 -4.49
N ALA A 250 -3.92 1.07 -5.72
CA ALA A 250 -5.12 1.17 -6.56
C ALA A 250 -6.29 0.38 -5.95
N ALA A 251 -6.04 -0.84 -5.48
CA ALA A 251 -7.03 -1.68 -4.81
C ALA A 251 -7.53 -1.05 -3.49
N LEU A 252 -6.62 -0.54 -2.66
CA LEU A 252 -6.98 0.20 -1.45
C LEU A 252 -7.86 1.42 -1.77
N SER A 253 -7.50 2.19 -2.80
CA SER A 253 -8.26 3.37 -3.24
C SER A 253 -9.68 2.98 -3.65
N LEU A 254 -9.81 1.88 -4.40
CA LEU A 254 -11.11 1.35 -4.83
C LEU A 254 -11.94 0.90 -3.62
N GLY A 255 -11.34 0.25 -2.62
CA GLY A 255 -12.02 -0.15 -1.39
C GLY A 255 -12.60 1.04 -0.64
N ILE A 256 -11.81 2.09 -0.41
CA ILE A 256 -12.25 3.34 0.23
C ILE A 256 -13.39 3.99 -0.58
N ALA A 257 -13.25 4.06 -1.90
CA ALA A 257 -14.24 4.66 -2.79
C ALA A 257 -15.60 3.93 -2.72
N ARG A 258 -15.58 2.60 -2.74
CA ARG A 258 -16.77 1.76 -2.58
C ARG A 258 -17.45 2.01 -1.25
N ALA A 259 -16.70 2.00 -0.14
CA ALA A 259 -17.22 2.23 1.19
C ALA A 259 -17.93 3.59 1.30
N ALA A 260 -17.31 4.64 0.76
CA ALA A 260 -17.89 5.98 0.74
C ALA A 260 -19.20 6.03 -0.07
N MET A 261 -19.22 5.42 -1.27
CA MET A 261 -20.40 5.43 -2.13
C MET A 261 -21.53 4.53 -1.59
N ASP A 262 -21.21 3.40 -0.95
CA ASP A 262 -22.22 2.56 -0.34
C ASP A 262 -22.91 3.26 0.84
N ALA A 263 -22.14 3.98 1.68
CA ALA A 263 -22.68 4.84 2.73
C ALA A 263 -23.58 5.95 2.16
N ALA A 264 -23.14 6.60 1.08
CA ALA A 264 -23.92 7.65 0.43
C ALA A 264 -25.22 7.13 -0.21
N LYS A 265 -25.19 5.97 -0.85
CA LYS A 265 -26.39 5.33 -1.43
C LYS A 265 -27.38 4.96 -0.33
N ALA A 266 -26.94 4.37 0.77
CA ALA A 266 -27.79 4.05 1.92
C ALA A 266 -28.45 5.32 2.48
N TYR A 267 -27.67 6.37 2.70
CA TYR A 267 -28.20 7.65 3.18
C TYR A 267 -29.23 8.25 2.24
N CYS A 268 -28.99 8.24 0.92
CA CYS A 268 -29.92 8.77 -0.10
C CYS A 268 -31.25 8.01 -0.13
N VAL A 269 -31.25 6.70 0.17
CA VAL A 269 -32.48 5.87 0.23
C VAL A 269 -33.31 6.19 1.48
N GLU A 270 -32.67 6.51 2.60
CA GLU A 270 -33.35 6.77 3.88
C GLU A 270 -33.77 8.24 4.01
N ARG A 271 -32.92 9.19 3.58
CA ARG A 271 -33.13 10.62 3.79
C ARG A 271 -34.14 11.19 2.79
N SER A 272 -35.10 11.95 3.28
CA SER A 272 -36.08 12.68 2.47
C SER A 272 -35.95 14.18 2.64
N GLN A 273 -36.11 14.92 1.55
CA GLN A 273 -36.23 16.38 1.46
C GLN A 273 -37.21 16.75 0.34
N PHE A 274 -37.85 17.88 0.43
CA PHE A 274 -38.85 18.34 -0.56
C PHE A 274 -39.95 17.31 -0.84
N GLY A 275 -40.35 16.53 0.20
CA GLY A 275 -41.44 15.55 0.12
C GLY A 275 -41.08 14.22 -0.57
N GLN A 276 -39.82 13.97 -0.92
CA GLN A 276 -39.36 12.73 -1.56
C GLN A 276 -37.97 12.31 -1.06
N ARG A 277 -37.59 11.05 -1.27
CA ARG A 277 -36.24 10.57 -0.92
C ARG A 277 -35.20 11.25 -1.80
N ILE A 278 -33.99 11.45 -1.25
CA ILE A 278 -32.85 11.98 -2.05
C ILE A 278 -32.57 11.06 -3.26
N ALA A 279 -32.68 9.75 -3.06
CA ALA A 279 -32.48 8.76 -4.12
C ALA A 279 -33.47 8.89 -5.31
N ASP A 280 -34.61 9.53 -5.12
CA ASP A 280 -35.62 9.71 -6.16
C ASP A 280 -35.40 11.02 -6.99
N MET A 281 -34.42 11.83 -6.58
CA MET A 281 -34.08 13.08 -7.26
C MET A 281 -33.07 12.85 -8.37
N GLN A 282 -33.28 13.43 -9.56
CA GLN A 282 -32.47 13.20 -10.76
C GLN A 282 -31.00 13.61 -10.56
N GLY A 283 -30.70 14.74 -9.90
CA GLY A 283 -29.33 15.21 -9.64
C GLY A 283 -28.49 14.20 -8.85
N PRO A 284 -28.92 13.75 -7.66
CA PRO A 284 -28.26 12.67 -6.93
C PRO A 284 -28.10 11.36 -7.72
N GLN A 285 -29.09 10.97 -8.53
CA GLN A 285 -28.99 9.79 -9.39
C GLN A 285 -27.87 9.90 -10.41
N TRP A 286 -27.67 11.05 -11.05
CA TRP A 286 -26.55 11.28 -11.96
C TRP A 286 -25.20 11.20 -11.24
N MET A 287 -25.11 11.82 -10.06
CA MET A 287 -23.88 11.75 -9.24
C MET A 287 -23.53 10.30 -8.88
N ILE A 288 -24.52 9.48 -8.51
CA ILE A 288 -24.31 8.06 -8.21
C ILE A 288 -23.88 7.31 -9.48
N ALA A 289 -24.57 7.51 -10.61
CA ALA A 289 -24.26 6.83 -11.87
C ALA A 289 -22.82 7.09 -12.34
N ASP A 290 -22.36 8.34 -12.29
CA ASP A 290 -21.00 8.70 -12.64
C ASP A 290 -19.95 7.98 -11.77
N ARG A 291 -20.22 7.84 -10.48
CA ARG A 291 -19.31 7.16 -9.56
C ARG A 291 -19.31 5.64 -9.74
N GLU A 292 -20.44 5.04 -10.08
CA GLU A 292 -20.48 3.61 -10.43
C GLU A 292 -19.62 3.30 -11.67
N VAL A 293 -19.61 4.19 -12.65
CA VAL A 293 -18.71 4.08 -13.82
C VAL A 293 -17.23 4.19 -13.39
N ASP A 294 -16.91 5.15 -12.52
CA ASP A 294 -15.55 5.29 -11.96
C ASP A 294 -15.09 4.02 -11.23
N LEU A 295 -15.96 3.44 -10.37
CA LEU A 295 -15.65 2.22 -9.62
C LEU A 295 -15.42 1.01 -10.54
N ALA A 296 -16.29 0.84 -11.54
CA ALA A 296 -16.19 -0.24 -12.52
C ALA A 296 -14.90 -0.13 -13.34
N ALA A 297 -14.59 1.07 -13.85
CA ALA A 297 -13.39 1.31 -14.64
C ALA A 297 -12.10 1.10 -13.80
N ALA A 298 -12.08 1.57 -12.55
CA ALA A 298 -10.95 1.36 -11.64
C ALA A 298 -10.67 -0.14 -11.44
N ARG A 299 -11.72 -0.93 -11.17
CA ARG A 299 -11.58 -2.39 -10.99
C ARG A 299 -11.00 -3.07 -12.22
N LEU A 300 -11.49 -2.74 -13.41
CA LEU A 300 -11.00 -3.33 -14.64
C LEU A 300 -9.52 -3.04 -14.89
N LEU A 301 -9.06 -1.80 -14.63
CA LEU A 301 -7.64 -1.43 -14.74
C LEU A 301 -6.76 -2.17 -13.72
N ILE A 302 -7.24 -2.32 -12.47
CA ILE A 302 -6.53 -3.06 -11.42
C ILE A 302 -6.35 -4.53 -11.81
N VAL A 303 -7.45 -5.18 -12.20
CA VAL A 303 -7.44 -6.59 -12.60
C VAL A 303 -6.56 -6.81 -13.83
N GLN A 304 -6.58 -5.90 -14.80
CA GLN A 304 -5.70 -5.96 -15.97
C GLN A 304 -4.22 -5.92 -15.57
N ALA A 305 -3.83 -4.98 -14.70
CA ALA A 305 -2.45 -4.85 -14.26
C ALA A 305 -2.00 -6.08 -13.46
N ALA A 306 -2.87 -6.60 -12.58
CA ALA A 306 -2.61 -7.78 -11.78
C ALA A 306 -2.42 -9.05 -12.65
N HIS A 307 -3.30 -9.30 -13.60
CA HIS A 307 -3.16 -10.42 -14.54
C HIS A 307 -1.87 -10.36 -15.37
N LEU A 308 -1.43 -9.16 -15.78
CA LEU A 308 -0.16 -9.03 -16.51
C LEU A 308 1.01 -9.41 -15.63
N LYS A 309 1.01 -8.98 -14.36
CA LYS A 309 2.06 -9.34 -13.38
C LYS A 309 2.08 -10.85 -13.15
N ASP A 310 0.93 -11.48 -12.90
CA ASP A 310 0.82 -12.92 -12.67
C ASP A 310 1.25 -13.75 -13.90
N ALA A 311 1.03 -13.21 -15.10
CA ALA A 311 1.50 -13.81 -16.35
C ALA A 311 2.99 -13.57 -16.64
N GLY A 312 3.75 -12.91 -15.75
CA GLY A 312 5.16 -12.55 -15.96
C GLY A 312 5.39 -11.58 -17.11
N LYS A 313 4.37 -10.80 -17.51
CA LYS A 313 4.44 -9.83 -18.60
C LYS A 313 4.81 -8.43 -18.08
N PRO A 314 5.36 -7.54 -18.93
CA PRO A 314 5.50 -6.13 -18.56
C PRO A 314 4.16 -5.52 -18.15
N PHE A 315 4.12 -4.89 -16.97
CA PHE A 315 2.87 -4.37 -16.37
C PHE A 315 3.02 -2.95 -15.78
N SER A 316 4.21 -2.36 -15.82
CA SER A 316 4.50 -1.08 -15.17
C SER A 316 3.59 0.06 -15.65
N LYS A 317 3.27 0.09 -16.95
CA LYS A 317 2.35 1.08 -17.53
C LYS A 317 0.94 0.87 -17.00
N GLU A 318 0.44 -0.36 -17.04
CA GLU A 318 -0.91 -0.72 -16.62
C GLU A 318 -1.09 -0.53 -15.10
N ALA A 319 -0.09 -0.86 -14.28
CA ALA A 319 -0.09 -0.58 -12.84
C ALA A 319 -0.15 0.93 -12.56
N SER A 320 0.58 1.74 -13.34
CA SER A 320 0.52 3.20 -13.25
C SER A 320 -0.84 3.76 -13.69
N MET A 321 -1.47 3.19 -14.73
CA MET A 321 -2.82 3.55 -15.17
C MET A 321 -3.86 3.20 -14.09
N ALA A 322 -3.77 2.01 -13.51
CA ALA A 322 -4.66 1.56 -12.44
C ALA A 322 -4.55 2.47 -11.20
N LYS A 323 -3.32 2.76 -10.74
CA LYS A 323 -3.07 3.62 -9.58
C LYS A 323 -3.56 5.05 -9.81
N LEU A 324 -3.23 5.63 -10.96
CA LEU A 324 -3.69 6.97 -11.32
C LEU A 324 -5.21 7.04 -11.32
N PHE A 325 -5.86 6.17 -12.07
CA PHE A 325 -7.31 6.21 -12.22
C PHE A 325 -8.04 5.93 -10.90
N ALA A 326 -7.66 4.87 -10.19
CA ALA A 326 -8.33 4.47 -8.94
C ALA A 326 -8.20 5.54 -7.85
N SER A 327 -7.02 6.16 -7.68
CA SER A 327 -6.82 7.21 -6.67
C SER A 327 -7.58 8.50 -7.00
N GLU A 328 -7.65 8.88 -8.27
CA GLU A 328 -8.47 10.03 -8.71
C GLU A 328 -9.97 9.74 -8.60
N ALA A 329 -10.40 8.51 -8.94
CA ALA A 329 -11.78 8.06 -8.76
C ALA A 329 -12.17 8.05 -7.28
N ALA A 330 -11.29 7.56 -6.39
CA ALA A 330 -11.54 7.56 -4.95
C ALA A 330 -11.76 8.97 -4.41
N HIS A 331 -10.99 9.94 -4.88
CA HIS A 331 -11.18 11.33 -4.50
C HIS A 331 -12.57 11.84 -4.96
N ARG A 332 -12.97 11.59 -6.22
CA ARG A 332 -14.30 11.96 -6.72
C ARG A 332 -15.43 11.27 -5.97
N CYS A 333 -15.28 9.97 -5.67
CA CYS A 333 -16.28 9.19 -4.94
C CYS A 333 -16.48 9.70 -3.51
N THR A 334 -15.39 9.95 -2.78
CA THR A 334 -15.47 10.43 -1.39
C THR A 334 -16.01 11.85 -1.30
N ASP A 335 -15.63 12.75 -2.22
CA ASP A 335 -16.21 14.10 -2.33
C ASP A 335 -17.72 14.04 -2.64
N THR A 336 -18.12 13.22 -3.61
CA THR A 336 -19.52 12.97 -3.93
C THR A 336 -20.30 12.41 -2.74
N ALA A 337 -19.69 11.50 -1.96
CA ALA A 337 -20.34 10.92 -0.78
C ALA A 337 -20.62 11.97 0.30
N ILE A 338 -19.66 12.85 0.58
CA ILE A 338 -19.85 13.98 1.50
C ILE A 338 -20.97 14.88 0.97
N GLN A 339 -20.97 15.23 -0.31
CA GLN A 339 -21.95 16.10 -0.91
C GLN A 339 -23.37 15.53 -0.83
N LEU A 340 -23.54 14.21 -1.07
CA LEU A 340 -24.83 13.54 -0.97
C LEU A 340 -25.38 13.46 0.46
N HIS A 341 -24.50 13.44 1.47
CA HIS A 341 -24.89 13.53 2.89
C HIS A 341 -25.24 14.97 3.32
N GLY A 342 -24.83 15.99 2.54
CA GLY A 342 -24.98 17.39 2.92
C GLY A 342 -24.24 17.71 4.21
N GLY A 343 -24.84 18.49 5.11
CA GLY A 343 -24.23 18.87 6.38
C GLY A 343 -23.81 17.69 7.27
N ALA A 344 -24.57 16.58 7.20
CA ALA A 344 -24.24 15.34 7.94
C ALA A 344 -22.92 14.72 7.46
N GLY A 345 -22.58 14.82 6.18
CA GLY A 345 -21.33 14.31 5.63
C GLY A 345 -20.08 15.08 6.06
N TYR A 346 -20.26 16.30 6.56
CA TYR A 346 -19.18 17.13 7.10
C TYR A 346 -18.88 16.82 8.59
N CYS A 347 -19.81 16.12 9.26
CA CYS A 347 -19.71 15.74 10.66
C CYS A 347 -19.22 14.32 10.82
N ARG A 348 -18.57 14.01 11.95
CA ARG A 348 -17.98 12.70 12.24
C ARG A 348 -18.99 11.61 12.61
N ASP A 349 -20.28 11.90 12.58
CA ASP A 349 -21.36 10.93 12.84
C ASP A 349 -21.52 9.92 11.70
N TYR A 350 -21.02 10.27 10.50
CA TYR A 350 -20.99 9.42 9.33
C TYR A 350 -19.54 9.19 8.85
N PRO A 351 -19.22 8.01 8.32
CA PRO A 351 -17.84 7.64 7.99
C PRO A 351 -17.29 8.35 6.74
N VAL A 352 -18.10 9.07 5.97
CA VAL A 352 -17.72 9.61 4.65
C VAL A 352 -16.62 10.67 4.73
N GLU A 353 -16.57 11.48 5.81
CA GLU A 353 -15.49 12.44 6.02
C GLU A 353 -14.15 11.73 6.29
N ARG A 354 -14.16 10.61 7.04
CA ARG A 354 -12.99 9.78 7.25
C ARG A 354 -12.49 9.17 5.94
N HIS A 355 -13.41 8.63 5.13
CA HIS A 355 -13.06 8.08 3.82
C HIS A 355 -12.41 9.13 2.90
N ALA A 356 -12.86 10.38 2.95
CA ALA A 356 -12.26 11.47 2.18
C ALA A 356 -10.84 11.79 2.65
N ARG A 357 -10.60 11.82 3.96
CA ARG A 357 -9.26 12.03 4.55
C ARG A 357 -8.33 10.86 4.22
N ASP A 358 -8.81 9.63 4.34
CA ASP A 358 -8.05 8.41 4.05
C ASP A 358 -7.71 8.27 2.57
N ALA A 359 -8.61 8.64 1.67
CA ALA A 359 -8.39 8.58 0.23
C ALA A 359 -7.36 9.61 -0.25
N ARG A 360 -7.19 10.76 0.47
CA ARG A 360 -6.38 11.87 -0.03
C ARG A 360 -4.93 11.49 -0.31
N ILE A 361 -4.33 10.64 0.53
CA ILE A 361 -2.93 10.24 0.42
C ILE A 361 -2.67 9.33 -0.78
N THR A 362 -3.68 8.58 -1.27
CA THR A 362 -3.51 7.61 -2.35
C THR A 362 -3.06 8.23 -3.68
N ARG A 363 -3.25 9.54 -3.85
CA ARG A 363 -2.75 10.33 -4.99
C ARG A 363 -1.28 10.74 -4.85
N ILE A 364 -0.67 10.54 -3.68
CA ILE A 364 0.65 11.06 -3.32
C ILE A 364 1.67 9.94 -3.15
N TYR A 365 1.44 9.00 -2.22
CA TYR A 365 2.42 7.96 -1.92
C TYR A 365 2.55 6.93 -3.05
N GLU A 366 3.65 6.16 -3.04
CA GLU A 366 4.05 5.19 -4.08
C GLU A 366 4.09 5.79 -5.49
N GLY A 367 4.50 7.06 -5.55
CA GLY A 367 4.55 7.88 -6.76
C GLY A 367 3.27 8.70 -6.97
N THR A 368 3.45 10.03 -6.99
CA THR A 368 2.31 10.95 -7.15
C THR A 368 1.57 10.72 -8.47
N SER A 369 0.34 11.26 -8.58
CA SER A 369 -0.44 11.22 -9.83
C SER A 369 0.36 11.76 -11.03
N GLU A 370 1.24 12.73 -10.81
CA GLU A 370 2.15 13.31 -11.83
C GLU A 370 3.21 12.29 -12.25
N ILE A 371 3.81 11.58 -11.30
CA ILE A 371 4.77 10.50 -11.59
C ILE A 371 4.12 9.37 -12.37
N GLN A 372 2.87 8.99 -12.04
CA GLN A 372 2.14 7.98 -12.81
C GLN A 372 1.96 8.44 -14.27
N ARG A 373 1.58 9.71 -14.50
CA ARG A 373 1.45 10.27 -15.86
C ARG A 373 2.78 10.25 -16.63
N LEU A 374 3.89 10.57 -15.97
CA LEU A 374 5.23 10.49 -16.60
C LEU A 374 5.58 9.06 -17.03
N ILE A 375 5.29 8.07 -16.17
CA ILE A 375 5.57 6.66 -16.47
C ILE A 375 4.70 6.20 -17.64
N ILE A 376 3.40 6.46 -17.60
CA ILE A 376 2.46 6.09 -18.66
C ILE A 376 2.91 6.68 -20.00
N ALA A 377 3.22 7.98 -20.03
CA ALA A 377 3.64 8.66 -21.25
C ALA A 377 4.96 8.06 -21.79
N ARG A 378 5.95 7.87 -20.91
CA ARG A 378 7.26 7.30 -21.29
C ARG A 378 7.12 5.90 -21.87
N GLU A 379 6.37 5.01 -21.19
CA GLU A 379 6.21 3.63 -21.67
C GLU A 379 5.36 3.55 -22.95
N THR A 380 4.40 4.48 -23.13
CA THR A 380 3.64 4.56 -24.38
C THR A 380 4.50 5.00 -25.56
N LEU A 381 5.32 6.05 -25.37
CA LEU A 381 6.20 6.56 -26.43
C LEU A 381 7.32 5.57 -26.78
N ARG A 382 7.83 4.82 -25.78
CA ARG A 382 8.84 3.79 -26.00
C ARG A 382 8.36 2.67 -26.93
N GLN A 383 7.05 2.37 -26.94
CA GLN A 383 6.47 1.36 -27.82
C GLN A 383 6.39 1.81 -29.29
N MET A 384 6.58 3.11 -29.55
CA MET A 384 6.55 3.68 -30.89
C MET A 384 7.96 3.88 -31.51
N ALA A 385 9.00 3.74 -30.69
CA ALA A 385 10.42 3.85 -31.11
C ALA A 385 11.05 2.47 -31.34
#